data_5c64d0610c08cc3f291fceeffefccccc
#
_entry.id   5c64d0610c08cc3f291fceeffefccccc
#
_cell.length_a   1.000
_cell.length_b   1.000
_cell.length_c   1.000
_cell.angle_alpha   90.00
_cell.angle_beta   90.00
_cell.angle_gamma   90.00
#
_symmetry.space_group_name_H-M   'P 1'
#
loop_
_entity.id
_entity.type
_entity.pdbx_description
1 polymer ?
#
loop_
_entity_poly.entity_id
_entity_poly.type
_entity_poly.pdbx_seq_one_letter_code
_entity_poly.pdbx_strand_id
1 'polypeptide(L)'
;DTLMYAARTTSDLPIKAKGQRVLISIPERASMAEILIGKSNLDVIGTDILKPSQSAFLFTALDTVKGMKQFSIADYRGLDTVLTLTLPKTDQEFYQAKIQYKFLDENGTSLSDGIMSANIEILPDKFLVYDNYPNPFNPITTIRYDMPEKRNVTIMIYDILGRLVRSINLDQVQGGRHQFTWHGTND
;
A
#
# COMPACT_ATOMS: atom_id res chain seq x y z
N ASP A 1 10.03 10.17 9.21
CA ASP A 1 9.24 8.99 8.80
C ASP A 1 8.22 9.39 7.76
N THR A 2 8.65 9.38 6.49
CA THR A 2 7.79 9.78 5.38
C THR A 2 6.97 8.58 4.95
N LEU A 3 5.73 8.51 5.38
CA LEU A 3 4.74 7.55 4.86
C LEU A 3 4.46 7.91 3.41
N MET A 4 4.85 7.06 2.48
CA MET A 4 4.65 7.27 1.06
C MET A 4 3.32 6.75 0.57
N TYR A 5 2.74 7.48 -0.36
CA TYR A 5 1.41 7.31 -0.93
C TYR A 5 1.36 6.16 -1.92
N ALA A 6 0.37 5.29 -1.79
CA ALA A 6 -0.03 4.36 -2.82
C ALA A 6 -1.53 4.08 -2.79
N ALA A 7 -2.34 5.12 -2.85
CA ALA A 7 -3.74 4.96 -3.21
C ALA A 7 -4.20 6.19 -3.99
N ARG A 8 -4.44 6.04 -5.29
CA ARG A 8 -5.26 7.00 -6.02
C ARG A 8 -6.71 6.70 -5.69
N THR A 9 -7.22 7.40 -4.69
CA THR A 9 -8.63 7.35 -4.32
C THR A 9 -9.32 8.62 -4.79
N THR A 10 -10.51 8.46 -5.33
CA THR A 10 -11.40 9.59 -5.68
C THR A 10 -12.25 10.05 -4.50
N SER A 11 -11.91 9.66 -3.27
CA SER A 11 -12.69 9.92 -2.06
C SER A 11 -11.83 10.41 -0.90
N ASP A 12 -12.48 11.07 0.06
CA ASP A 12 -11.86 11.72 1.22
C ASP A 12 -11.28 10.76 2.28
N LEU A 13 -11.38 9.44 2.09
CA LEU A 13 -10.82 8.48 3.03
C LEU A 13 -9.33 8.28 2.78
N PRO A 14 -8.43 8.69 3.69
CA PRO A 14 -7.00 8.54 3.51
C PRO A 14 -6.57 7.07 3.71
N ILE A 15 -6.29 6.39 2.60
CA ILE A 15 -5.77 5.01 2.58
C ILE A 15 -4.33 5.03 2.10
N LYS A 16 -3.47 4.31 2.80
CA LYS A 16 -2.06 4.12 2.45
C LYS A 16 -1.72 2.63 2.49
N ALA A 17 -0.81 2.20 1.63
CA ALA A 17 -0.27 0.86 1.68
C ALA A 17 1.25 0.90 1.87
N LYS A 18 1.78 -0.02 2.68
CA LYS A 18 3.21 -0.25 2.85
C LYS A 18 3.45 -1.74 2.99
N GLY A 19 4.11 -2.33 1.98
CA GLY A 19 4.26 -3.78 1.91
C GLY A 19 2.90 -4.46 1.95
N GLN A 20 2.70 -5.40 2.88
CA GLN A 20 1.45 -6.13 3.08
C GLN A 20 0.42 -5.40 3.96
N ARG A 21 0.70 -4.17 4.36
CA ARG A 21 -0.16 -3.42 5.29
C ARG A 21 -0.92 -2.32 4.56
N VAL A 22 -2.22 -2.27 4.77
CA VAL A 22 -3.10 -1.17 4.37
C VAL A 22 -3.47 -0.39 5.60
N LEU A 23 -3.25 0.92 5.57
CA LEU A 23 -3.51 1.83 6.67
C LEU A 23 -4.70 2.72 6.30
N ILE A 24 -5.71 2.74 7.14
CA ILE A 24 -6.91 3.58 7.00
C ILE A 24 -6.91 4.56 8.17
N SER A 25 -6.68 5.84 7.89
CA SER A 25 -6.71 6.87 8.92
C SER A 25 -8.16 7.23 9.28
N ILE A 26 -8.42 7.27 10.57
CA ILE A 26 -9.74 7.61 11.12
C ILE A 26 -9.68 9.06 11.62
N PRO A 27 -10.68 9.92 11.31
CA PRO A 27 -10.69 11.31 11.75
C PRO A 27 -10.61 11.45 13.28
N GLU A 28 -9.85 12.44 13.76
CA GLU A 28 -9.65 12.70 15.20
C GLU A 28 -10.96 12.96 15.97
N ARG A 29 -11.97 13.50 15.30
CA ARG A 29 -13.29 13.79 15.90
C ARG A 29 -14.21 12.58 15.98
N ALA A 30 -13.84 11.47 15.35
CA ALA A 30 -14.67 10.29 15.37
C ALA A 30 -14.52 9.58 16.73
N SER A 31 -15.61 9.24 17.35
CA SER A 31 -15.66 8.37 18.53
C SER A 31 -16.02 6.93 18.15
N MET A 32 -16.56 6.74 16.94
CA MET A 32 -16.84 5.43 16.40
C MET A 32 -16.54 5.41 14.89
N ALA A 33 -15.96 4.32 14.42
CA ALA A 33 -15.71 4.04 13.03
C ALA A 33 -16.24 2.66 12.65
N GLU A 34 -17.03 2.59 11.61
CA GLU A 34 -17.47 1.35 10.98
C GLU A 34 -16.86 1.30 9.58
N ILE A 35 -16.12 0.23 9.28
CA ILE A 35 -15.46 0.02 8.00
C ILE A 35 -15.83 -1.38 7.52
N LEU A 36 -16.49 -1.44 6.36
CA LEU A 36 -16.86 -2.69 5.71
C LEU A 36 -16.02 -2.83 4.43
N ILE A 37 -15.33 -3.95 4.31
CA ILE A 37 -14.53 -4.26 3.13
C ILE A 37 -15.23 -5.40 2.39
N GLY A 38 -15.70 -5.08 1.19
CA GLY A 38 -16.43 -6.00 0.34
C GLY A 38 -15.57 -7.09 -0.26
N LYS A 39 -16.24 -8.11 -0.79
CA LYS A 39 -15.65 -9.22 -1.50
C LYS A 39 -14.91 -8.71 -2.75
N SER A 40 -13.66 -8.42 -2.55
CA SER A 40 -12.68 -8.19 -3.60
C SER A 40 -11.57 -9.20 -3.34
N ASN A 41 -10.56 -9.25 -4.17
CA ASN A 41 -9.38 -10.10 -3.95
C ASN A 41 -8.61 -9.77 -2.66
N LEU A 42 -9.21 -8.94 -1.78
CA LEU A 42 -8.62 -8.49 -0.54
C LEU A 42 -8.89 -9.48 0.58
N ASP A 43 -8.00 -10.43 0.75
CA ASP A 43 -8.05 -11.38 1.87
C ASP A 43 -7.26 -10.80 3.04
N VAL A 44 -7.97 -10.26 4.05
CA VAL A 44 -7.34 -9.66 5.23
C VAL A 44 -7.01 -10.78 6.22
N ILE A 45 -5.72 -11.02 6.48
CA ILE A 45 -5.24 -12.06 7.40
C ILE A 45 -4.98 -11.56 8.82
N GLY A 46 -4.88 -10.25 9.02
CA GLY A 46 -4.67 -9.64 10.33
C GLY A 46 -5.14 -8.20 10.38
N THR A 47 -5.47 -7.75 11.58
CA THR A 47 -5.89 -6.37 11.86
C THR A 47 -5.24 -5.86 13.11
N ASP A 48 -4.89 -4.59 13.15
CA ASP A 48 -4.32 -3.91 14.30
C ASP A 48 -4.73 -2.43 14.29
N ILE A 49 -4.66 -1.79 15.44
CA ILE A 49 -4.89 -0.35 15.60
C ILE A 49 -3.57 0.29 16.01
N LEU A 50 -3.07 1.21 15.17
CA LEU A 50 -1.90 2.00 15.53
C LEU A 50 -2.31 3.15 16.47
N LYS A 51 -1.57 3.32 17.57
CA LYS A 51 -1.84 4.29 18.63
C LYS A 51 -3.19 4.08 19.31
N PRO A 52 -3.51 2.87 19.77
CA PRO A 52 -4.73 2.67 20.52
C PRO A 52 -4.68 3.50 21.80
N SER A 53 -5.71 4.27 22.08
CA SER A 53 -5.92 4.74 23.44
C SER A 53 -6.23 3.51 24.33
N GLN A 54 -6.01 3.60 25.64
CA GLN A 54 -6.34 2.50 26.54
C GLN A 54 -7.84 2.17 26.59
N SER A 55 -8.66 3.01 25.97
CA SER A 55 -10.12 2.92 25.91
C SER A 55 -10.66 2.51 24.54
N ALA A 56 -9.79 2.32 23.53
CA ALA A 56 -10.23 1.92 22.21
C ALA A 56 -10.57 0.43 22.14
N PHE A 57 -11.72 0.12 21.53
CA PHE A 57 -12.17 -1.24 21.28
C PHE A 57 -12.21 -1.49 19.76
N LEU A 58 -11.56 -2.56 19.33
CA LEU A 58 -11.68 -3.06 17.97
C LEU A 58 -12.55 -4.32 17.97
N PHE A 59 -13.63 -4.28 17.22
CA PHE A 59 -14.47 -5.42 16.95
C PHE A 59 -14.40 -5.78 15.47
N THR A 60 -14.24 -7.08 15.16
CA THR A 60 -14.23 -7.57 13.79
C THR A 60 -15.32 -8.62 13.60
N ALA A 61 -16.08 -8.50 12.53
CA ALA A 61 -17.10 -9.47 12.16
C ALA A 61 -16.99 -9.82 10.66
N LEU A 62 -17.38 -11.02 10.31
CA LEU A 62 -17.53 -11.46 8.94
C LEU A 62 -19.02 -11.57 8.63
N ASP A 63 -19.53 -10.75 7.72
CA ASP A 63 -20.85 -10.93 7.13
C ASP A 63 -20.75 -12.02 6.05
N THR A 64 -21.12 -13.23 6.42
CA THR A 64 -21.06 -14.40 5.51
C THR A 64 -22.06 -14.31 4.37
N VAL A 65 -23.15 -13.58 4.52
CA VAL A 65 -24.18 -13.42 3.47
C VAL A 65 -23.70 -12.47 2.39
N LYS A 66 -23.08 -11.35 2.80
CA LYS A 66 -22.55 -10.35 1.86
C LYS A 66 -21.10 -10.59 1.49
N GLY A 67 -20.40 -11.49 2.19
CA GLY A 67 -18.98 -11.77 2.01
C GLY A 67 -18.12 -10.53 2.32
N MET A 68 -18.56 -9.69 3.27
CA MET A 68 -17.87 -8.46 3.69
C MET A 68 -17.23 -8.67 5.06
N LYS A 69 -16.02 -8.15 5.26
CA LYS A 69 -15.43 -8.01 6.60
C LYS A 69 -15.79 -6.65 7.15
N GLN A 70 -16.34 -6.65 8.35
CA GLN A 70 -16.68 -5.44 9.11
C GLN A 70 -15.65 -5.22 10.20
N PHE A 71 -15.19 -3.99 10.33
CA PHE A 71 -14.33 -3.49 11.38
C PHE A 71 -15.07 -2.35 12.09
N SER A 72 -15.31 -2.51 13.37
CA SER A 72 -15.92 -1.47 14.19
C SER A 72 -14.94 -1.08 15.28
N ILE A 73 -14.61 0.21 15.34
CA ILE A 73 -13.70 0.77 16.33
C ILE A 73 -14.45 1.82 17.09
N ALA A 74 -14.36 1.80 18.40
CA ALA A 74 -14.98 2.79 19.26
C ALA A 74 -14.02 3.24 20.37
N ASP A 75 -14.02 4.54 20.64
CA ASP A 75 -13.35 5.17 21.77
C ASP A 75 -14.10 6.44 22.16
N TYR A 76 -14.57 6.51 23.39
CA TYR A 76 -15.31 7.67 23.90
C TYR A 76 -14.47 8.94 24.02
N ARG A 77 -13.14 8.85 23.92
CA ARG A 77 -12.20 9.99 23.94
C ARG A 77 -11.86 10.51 22.55
N GLY A 78 -12.43 9.91 21.52
CA GLY A 78 -12.10 10.19 20.13
C GLY A 78 -11.04 9.24 19.58
N LEU A 79 -11.18 8.93 18.30
CA LEU A 79 -10.34 7.99 17.57
C LEU A 79 -9.24 8.75 16.82
N ASP A 80 -8.17 9.20 17.50
CA ASP A 80 -6.93 9.58 16.79
C ASP A 80 -6.13 8.31 16.49
N THR A 81 -6.58 7.55 15.49
CA THR A 81 -6.01 6.23 15.24
C THR A 81 -5.98 5.86 13.76
N VAL A 82 -5.23 4.81 13.46
CA VAL A 82 -5.13 4.23 12.13
C VAL A 82 -5.43 2.74 12.21
N LEU A 83 -6.48 2.31 11.50
CA LEU A 83 -6.74 0.89 11.30
C LEU A 83 -5.71 0.33 10.32
N THR A 84 -5.00 -0.70 10.74
CA THR A 84 -4.04 -1.42 9.92
C THR A 84 -4.61 -2.77 9.53
N LEU A 85 -4.69 -3.04 8.24
CA LEU A 85 -5.08 -4.32 7.69
C LEU A 85 -3.82 -5.01 7.14
N THR A 86 -3.60 -6.25 7.53
CA THR A 86 -2.51 -7.07 7.00
C THR A 86 -3.05 -7.99 5.91
N LEU A 87 -2.44 -7.94 4.74
CA LEU A 87 -2.79 -8.74 3.57
C LEU A 87 -1.85 -9.93 3.43
N PRO A 88 -2.29 -11.04 2.79
CA PRO A 88 -1.41 -12.15 2.48
C PRO A 88 -0.32 -11.72 1.51
N LYS A 89 0.79 -12.47 1.50
CA LYS A 89 1.82 -12.30 0.47
C LYS A 89 1.24 -12.66 -0.88
N THR A 90 1.49 -11.80 -1.87
CA THR A 90 1.01 -11.98 -3.22
C THR A 90 1.98 -11.37 -4.21
N ASP A 91 2.01 -11.93 -5.41
CA ASP A 91 2.70 -11.35 -6.56
C ASP A 91 1.85 -10.31 -7.30
N GLN A 92 0.61 -10.08 -6.83
CA GLN A 92 -0.25 -9.04 -7.39
C GLN A 92 0.28 -7.64 -7.04
N GLU A 93 0.24 -6.77 -8.02
CA GLU A 93 0.65 -5.37 -7.84
C GLU A 93 -0.44 -4.52 -7.21
N PHE A 94 -1.69 -4.92 -7.41
CA PHE A 94 -2.85 -4.15 -6.97
C PHE A 94 -3.91 -5.05 -6.34
N TYR A 95 -4.54 -4.56 -5.29
CA TYR A 95 -5.81 -5.06 -4.79
C TYR A 95 -6.93 -4.10 -5.14
N GLN A 96 -8.02 -4.63 -5.69
CA GLN A 96 -9.26 -3.87 -5.82
C GLN A 96 -10.10 -4.09 -4.56
N ALA A 97 -10.40 -3.02 -3.86
CA ALA A 97 -11.22 -3.04 -2.67
C ALA A 97 -12.45 -2.14 -2.85
N LYS A 98 -13.63 -2.65 -2.46
CA LYS A 98 -14.80 -1.83 -2.22
C LYS A 98 -14.92 -1.63 -0.72
N ILE A 99 -14.80 -0.38 -0.28
CA ILE A 99 -14.78 -0.01 1.13
C ILE A 99 -16.01 0.86 1.38
N GLN A 100 -16.83 0.43 2.31
CA GLN A 100 -17.89 1.25 2.86
C GLN A 100 -17.44 1.69 4.25
N TYR A 101 -17.59 2.97 4.55
CA TYR A 101 -17.16 3.53 5.84
C TYR A 101 -18.21 4.45 6.41
N LYS A 102 -18.22 4.56 7.74
CA LYS A 102 -19.03 5.51 8.50
C LYS A 102 -18.29 5.91 9.76
N PHE A 103 -18.14 7.21 9.96
CA PHE A 103 -17.55 7.79 11.15
C PHE A 103 -18.60 8.54 11.93
N LEU A 104 -18.67 8.30 13.22
CA LEU A 104 -19.66 8.90 14.11
C LEU A 104 -18.94 9.67 15.22
N ASP A 105 -19.55 10.75 15.69
CA ASP A 105 -19.12 11.46 16.89
C ASP A 105 -19.59 10.73 18.17
N GLU A 106 -19.29 11.31 19.33
CA GLU A 106 -19.68 10.79 20.65
C GLU A 106 -21.20 10.70 20.86
N ASN A 107 -21.98 11.44 20.11
CA ASN A 107 -23.44 11.45 20.16
C ASN A 107 -24.08 10.51 19.13
N GLY A 108 -23.26 9.82 18.32
CA GLY A 108 -23.71 8.95 17.26
C GLY A 108 -24.11 9.70 15.98
N THR A 109 -23.76 10.98 15.85
CA THR A 109 -24.01 11.76 14.64
C THR A 109 -22.98 11.41 13.57
N SER A 110 -23.41 11.23 12.33
CA SER A 110 -22.49 10.96 11.22
C SER A 110 -21.61 12.17 10.93
N LEU A 111 -20.32 11.98 11.04
CA LEU A 111 -19.31 12.97 10.63
C LEU A 111 -18.97 12.84 9.15
N SER A 112 -18.89 11.59 8.68
CA SER A 112 -18.65 11.27 7.27
C SER A 112 -19.02 9.82 7.04
N ASP A 113 -19.61 9.53 5.90
CA ASP A 113 -19.89 8.18 5.45
C ASP A 113 -19.85 8.10 3.92
N GLY A 114 -19.59 6.91 3.41
CA GLY A 114 -19.53 6.72 1.98
C GLY A 114 -19.15 5.31 1.54
N ILE A 115 -19.13 5.15 0.23
CA ILE A 115 -18.65 3.94 -0.44
C ILE A 115 -17.61 4.36 -1.46
N MET A 116 -16.44 3.72 -1.39
CA MET A 116 -15.37 3.94 -2.33
C MET A 116 -14.89 2.63 -2.95
N SER A 117 -14.41 2.72 -4.17
CA SER A 117 -13.62 1.67 -4.80
C SER A 117 -12.17 2.15 -4.85
N ALA A 118 -11.26 1.37 -4.31
CA ALA A 118 -9.85 1.69 -4.28
C ALA A 118 -9.03 0.62 -5.00
N ASN A 119 -8.10 1.04 -5.84
CA ASN A 119 -7.00 0.20 -6.29
C ASN A 119 -5.86 0.44 -5.32
N ILE A 120 -5.58 -0.54 -4.46
CA ILE A 120 -4.54 -0.46 -3.46
C ILE A 120 -3.28 -1.07 -4.05
N GLU A 121 -2.31 -0.23 -4.36
CA GLU A 121 -0.99 -0.67 -4.81
C GLU A 121 -0.23 -1.30 -3.64
N ILE A 122 0.29 -2.50 -3.83
CA ILE A 122 1.09 -3.19 -2.82
C ILE A 122 2.56 -2.92 -3.11
N LEU A 123 3.14 -2.06 -2.29
CA LEU A 123 4.55 -1.74 -2.38
C LEU A 123 5.40 -2.95 -1.96
N PRO A 124 6.55 -3.15 -2.60
CA PRO A 124 7.52 -4.16 -2.19
C PRO A 124 7.99 -3.97 -0.74
N ASP A 125 8.25 -5.06 -0.03
CA ASP A 125 8.75 -5.00 1.35
C ASP A 125 10.22 -4.59 1.43
N LYS A 126 10.99 -4.87 0.36
CA LYS A 126 12.44 -4.66 0.30
C LYS A 126 12.89 -4.25 -1.09
N PHE A 127 14.07 -3.64 -1.14
CA PHE A 127 14.77 -3.45 -2.40
C PHE A 127 15.21 -4.81 -2.95
N LEU A 128 14.89 -5.07 -4.23
CA LEU A 128 15.28 -6.27 -4.94
C LEU A 128 15.58 -5.92 -6.40
N VAL A 129 16.62 -6.51 -6.94
CA VAL A 129 16.94 -6.44 -8.37
C VAL A 129 16.78 -7.83 -8.94
N TYR A 130 16.07 -7.94 -10.05
CA TYR A 130 15.84 -9.20 -10.75
C TYR A 130 16.85 -9.38 -11.87
N ASP A 131 17.00 -10.61 -12.31
CA ASP A 131 17.81 -10.92 -13.49
C ASP A 131 17.27 -10.17 -14.71
N ASN A 132 18.19 -9.67 -15.51
CA ASN A 132 17.82 -8.99 -16.75
C ASN A 132 17.21 -9.96 -17.77
N TYR A 133 16.20 -9.51 -18.49
CA TYR A 133 15.53 -10.34 -19.50
C TYR A 133 15.29 -9.52 -20.78
N PRO A 134 15.60 -10.13 -21.96
CA PRO A 134 16.24 -11.41 -22.18
C PRO A 134 17.69 -11.46 -21.71
N ASN A 135 18.19 -12.66 -21.40
CA ASN A 135 19.59 -12.95 -21.12
C ASN A 135 19.93 -14.37 -21.65
N PRO A 136 20.77 -14.53 -22.73
CA PRO A 136 21.50 -13.47 -23.42
C PRO A 136 20.59 -12.48 -24.16
N PHE A 137 21.09 -11.25 -24.36
CA PHE A 137 20.36 -10.17 -25.02
C PHE A 137 21.01 -9.72 -26.32
N ASN A 138 20.22 -9.16 -27.29
CA ASN A 138 20.72 -8.61 -28.53
C ASN A 138 19.75 -7.55 -29.12
N PRO A 139 20.08 -6.27 -29.15
CA PRO A 139 21.00 -5.58 -28.23
C PRO A 139 20.28 -5.11 -26.95
N ILE A 140 18.99 -5.43 -26.79
CA ILE A 140 18.10 -4.87 -25.77
C ILE A 140 17.88 -5.86 -24.63
N THR A 141 17.96 -5.36 -23.42
CA THR A 141 17.53 -6.10 -22.22
C THR A 141 16.84 -5.19 -21.20
N THR A 142 16.01 -5.76 -20.34
CA THR A 142 15.28 -5.04 -19.31
C THR A 142 15.72 -5.52 -17.92
N ILE A 143 16.09 -4.59 -17.08
CA ILE A 143 16.42 -4.80 -15.67
C ILE A 143 15.18 -4.39 -14.87
N ARG A 144 14.64 -5.32 -14.07
CA ARG A 144 13.50 -5.05 -13.18
C ARG A 144 14.02 -4.91 -11.75
N TYR A 145 13.44 -3.99 -11.00
CA TYR A 145 13.78 -3.79 -9.60
C TYR A 145 12.60 -3.28 -8.79
N ASP A 146 12.59 -3.65 -7.52
CA ASP A 146 11.57 -3.30 -6.54
C ASP A 146 12.11 -2.25 -5.58
N MET A 147 11.29 -1.24 -5.30
CA MET A 147 11.61 -0.15 -4.37
C MET A 147 10.57 -0.13 -3.24
N PRO A 148 10.95 -0.34 -1.98
CA PRO A 148 10.01 -0.27 -0.85
C PRO A 148 9.57 1.16 -0.52
N GLU A 149 10.36 2.14 -0.89
CA GLU A 149 10.12 3.56 -0.61
C GLU A 149 10.80 4.45 -1.65
N LYS A 150 10.46 5.74 -1.65
CA LYS A 150 11.03 6.73 -2.54
C LYS A 150 12.51 6.97 -2.23
N ARG A 151 13.38 6.76 -3.23
CA ARG A 151 14.85 6.99 -3.13
C ARG A 151 15.46 7.37 -4.47
N ASN A 152 16.69 7.87 -4.42
CA ASN A 152 17.53 7.97 -5.61
C ASN A 152 18.13 6.59 -5.92
N VAL A 153 18.17 6.25 -7.20
CA VAL A 153 18.69 4.97 -7.70
C VAL A 153 19.80 5.23 -8.71
N THR A 154 20.91 4.55 -8.56
CA THR A 154 21.98 4.54 -9.56
C THR A 154 22.07 3.14 -10.16
N ILE A 155 21.92 3.03 -11.47
CA ILE A 155 22.12 1.79 -12.22
C ILE A 155 23.49 1.87 -12.89
N MET A 156 24.37 0.93 -12.56
CA MET A 156 25.71 0.83 -13.14
C MET A 156 25.83 -0.50 -13.88
N ILE A 157 26.25 -0.43 -15.13
CA ILE A 157 26.45 -1.59 -16.02
C ILE A 157 27.94 -1.75 -16.27
N TYR A 158 28.44 -2.93 -16.05
CA TYR A 158 29.85 -3.29 -16.20
C TYR A 158 30.03 -4.38 -17.26
N ASP A 159 31.16 -4.36 -17.94
CA ASP A 159 31.56 -5.47 -18.80
C ASP A 159 32.17 -6.64 -17.98
N ILE A 160 32.47 -7.73 -18.66
CA ILE A 160 33.06 -8.92 -18.02
C ILE A 160 34.46 -8.68 -17.43
N LEU A 161 35.11 -7.58 -17.78
CA LEU A 161 36.40 -7.17 -17.24
C LEU A 161 36.25 -6.19 -16.07
N GLY A 162 35.01 -5.89 -15.64
CA GLY A 162 34.70 -4.96 -14.57
C GLY A 162 34.83 -3.48 -14.94
N ARG A 163 34.92 -3.14 -16.23
CA ARG A 163 34.93 -1.75 -16.68
C ARG A 163 33.51 -1.20 -16.75
N LEU A 164 33.32 0.00 -16.23
CA LEU A 164 32.04 0.68 -16.29
C LEU A 164 31.68 0.98 -17.77
N VAL A 165 30.54 0.47 -18.20
CA VAL A 165 30.00 0.67 -19.55
C VAL A 165 28.99 1.80 -19.57
N ARG A 166 28.14 1.86 -18.52
CA ARG A 166 27.11 2.89 -18.40
C ARG A 166 26.76 3.15 -16.95
N SER A 167 26.47 4.43 -16.65
CA SER A 167 25.95 4.86 -15.35
C SER A 167 24.71 5.73 -15.54
N ILE A 168 23.61 5.37 -14.89
CA ILE A 168 22.33 6.09 -14.96
C ILE A 168 21.90 6.48 -13.55
N ASN A 169 21.70 7.78 -13.33
CA ASN A 169 21.17 8.30 -12.09
C ASN A 169 19.69 8.63 -12.27
N LEU A 170 18.86 8.05 -11.44
CA LEU A 170 17.41 8.25 -11.39
C LEU A 170 17.07 8.90 -10.05
N ASP A 171 16.65 10.16 -10.09
CA ASP A 171 16.32 10.91 -8.88
C ASP A 171 14.86 10.69 -8.48
N GLN A 172 14.64 10.60 -7.18
CA GLN A 172 13.31 10.57 -6.58
C GLN A 172 12.39 9.45 -7.14
N VAL A 173 12.96 8.27 -7.43
CA VAL A 173 12.18 7.08 -7.84
C VAL A 173 11.20 6.72 -6.74
N GLN A 174 9.93 6.64 -7.07
CA GLN A 174 8.87 6.30 -6.09
C GLN A 174 9.00 4.85 -5.60
N GLY A 175 8.37 4.51 -4.47
CA GLY A 175 8.16 3.11 -4.11
C GLY A 175 7.31 2.41 -5.16
N GLY A 176 7.54 1.11 -5.36
CA GLY A 176 6.84 0.32 -6.37
C GLY A 176 7.77 -0.60 -7.16
N ARG A 177 7.22 -1.18 -8.22
CA ARG A 177 7.94 -2.05 -9.15
C ARG A 177 8.35 -1.25 -10.37
N HIS A 178 9.63 -1.31 -10.70
CA HIS A 178 10.23 -0.52 -11.76
C HIS A 178 10.96 -1.39 -12.77
N GLN A 179 11.14 -0.83 -13.96
CA GLN A 179 11.96 -1.44 -14.99
C GLN A 179 12.79 -0.38 -15.70
N PHE A 180 13.99 -0.75 -16.10
CA PHE A 180 14.91 0.02 -16.91
C PHE A 180 15.31 -0.81 -18.13
N THR A 181 15.10 -0.27 -19.33
CA THR A 181 15.49 -0.94 -20.58
C THR A 181 16.82 -0.37 -21.05
N TRP A 182 17.79 -1.26 -21.22
CA TRP A 182 19.10 -0.93 -21.78
C TRP A 182 19.21 -1.41 -23.22
N HIS A 183 19.70 -0.54 -24.11
CA HIS A 183 19.81 -0.79 -25.54
C HIS A 183 21.21 -1.25 -25.97
N GLY A 184 22.06 -1.69 -25.07
CA GLY A 184 23.41 -2.16 -25.37
C GLY A 184 24.39 -1.06 -25.79
N THR A 185 24.09 0.20 -25.48
CA THR A 185 24.92 1.36 -25.83
C THR A 185 25.75 1.83 -24.64
N ASN A 186 26.95 2.32 -24.92
CA ASN A 186 27.81 2.99 -23.94
C ASN A 186 27.35 4.45 -23.74
N ASP A 187 27.87 5.10 -22.71
CA ASP A 187 27.78 6.55 -22.52
C ASP A 187 28.58 7.28 -23.58
#